data_c9ea1a28ffafbbb97d325ac9473777eb
#
_entry.id   c9ea1a28ffafbbb97d325ac9473777eb
#
_cell.length_a   1.000
_cell.length_b   1.000
_cell.length_c   1.000
_cell.angle_alpha   90.00
_cell.angle_beta   90.00
_cell.angle_gamma   90.00
#
_symmetry.space_group_name_H-M   'P 1'
#
loop_
_entity.id
_entity.type
_entity.pdbx_description
1 polymer ?
#
loop_
_entity_poly.entity_id
_entity_poly.type
_entity_poly.pdbx_seq_one_letter_code
_entity_poly.pdbx_strand_id
1 'polypeptide(L)'
;MSRGPSHSKGSKGASVTTKIRRRLANEESGFTLIELLVVIIIIGILLAIAIPSYLSFKDRANDAAAKANVRAAIPAVEAYNADNIGNASDVDSTAGTTGYQGMTLSLLQTYDAGVTNIVVGSVSTTTYCVSSTVGGKKWWKNGPGAAISNTGTPPC
;
A
#
# COMPACT_ATOMS: atom_id res chain seq x y z
N MET A 1 -40.89 25.33 85.10
CA MET A 1 -40.39 23.91 85.08
C MET A 1 -41.05 23.19 83.93
N SER A 2 -40.31 22.92 82.89
CA SER A 2 -40.57 21.76 81.98
C SER A 2 -39.43 21.68 80.96
N ARG A 3 -38.73 20.58 80.98
CA ARG A 3 -37.61 20.26 80.06
C ARG A 3 -38.23 19.60 78.83
N GLY A 4 -37.88 20.14 77.67
CA GLY A 4 -38.15 19.47 76.38
C GLY A 4 -36.97 18.61 75.91
N PRO A 5 -37.21 17.47 75.24
CA PRO A 5 -36.14 16.55 74.85
C PRO A 5 -35.42 16.96 73.58
N SER A 6 -34.10 16.77 73.53
CA SER A 6 -33.25 16.98 72.38
C SER A 6 -33.41 15.85 71.34
N HIS A 7 -33.74 16.20 70.13
CA HIS A 7 -33.68 15.25 69.00
C HIS A 7 -32.28 15.20 68.33
N SER A 8 -31.60 14.08 68.50
CA SER A 8 -30.41 13.71 67.76
C SER A 8 -30.77 13.34 66.29
N LYS A 9 -30.22 14.09 65.31
CA LYS A 9 -30.31 13.71 63.90
C LYS A 9 -29.20 12.70 63.58
N GLY A 10 -29.61 11.45 63.39
CA GLY A 10 -28.75 10.38 62.92
C GLY A 10 -28.25 10.60 61.49
N SER A 11 -26.93 10.54 61.33
CA SER A 11 -26.19 10.61 60.09
C SER A 11 -26.52 9.37 59.21
N LYS A 12 -27.21 9.59 58.08
CA LYS A 12 -27.48 8.55 57.03
C LYS A 12 -26.51 8.61 55.87
N GLY A 13 -25.21 8.92 56.10
CA GLY A 13 -24.23 9.11 55.05
C GLY A 13 -23.33 7.90 54.71
N ALA A 14 -23.39 6.82 55.48
CA ALA A 14 -22.37 5.74 55.39
C ALA A 14 -22.75 4.51 54.49
N SER A 15 -23.95 4.49 53.91
CA SER A 15 -24.44 3.28 53.21
C SER A 15 -24.16 3.21 51.70
N VAL A 16 -23.95 4.31 51.03
CA VAL A 16 -23.81 4.35 49.58
C VAL A 16 -22.39 4.04 49.12
N THR A 17 -21.40 4.61 49.82
CA THR A 17 -19.97 4.39 49.51
C THR A 17 -19.52 2.96 49.75
N THR A 18 -20.11 2.26 50.73
CA THR A 18 -19.78 0.87 51.03
C THR A 18 -20.35 -0.09 49.97
N LYS A 19 -21.52 0.21 49.38
CA LYS A 19 -22.11 -0.58 48.29
C LYS A 19 -21.36 -0.42 46.99
N ILE A 20 -20.84 0.76 46.68
CA ILE A 20 -20.03 1.01 45.47
C ILE A 20 -18.69 0.30 45.55
N ARG A 21 -18.00 0.36 46.70
CA ARG A 21 -16.74 -0.40 46.92
C ARG A 21 -16.91 -1.91 46.80
N ARG A 22 -18.04 -2.44 47.23
CA ARG A 22 -18.30 -3.88 47.18
C ARG A 22 -18.62 -4.36 45.75
N ARG A 23 -19.16 -3.50 44.88
CA ARG A 23 -19.38 -3.82 43.45
C ARG A 23 -18.09 -3.79 42.67
N LEU A 24 -17.20 -2.85 42.91
CA LEU A 24 -15.88 -2.75 42.29
C LEU A 24 -14.94 -3.89 42.70
N ALA A 25 -15.06 -4.38 43.95
CA ALA A 25 -14.23 -5.50 44.42
C ALA A 25 -14.68 -6.87 43.90
N ASN A 26 -15.92 -7.01 43.35
CA ASN A 26 -16.46 -8.30 42.87
C ASN A 26 -16.31 -8.45 41.34
N GLU A 27 -15.83 -7.44 40.59
CA GLU A 27 -15.66 -7.49 39.12
C GLU A 27 -14.18 -7.54 38.68
N GLU A 28 -13.24 -7.49 39.61
CA GLU A 28 -11.82 -7.73 39.31
C GLU A 28 -11.51 -9.23 39.33
N SER A 29 -12.08 -9.98 38.37
CA SER A 29 -11.46 -11.23 37.96
C SER A 29 -10.22 -10.86 37.13
N GLY A 30 -9.13 -10.58 37.80
CA GLY A 30 -7.84 -10.31 37.17
C GLY A 30 -7.43 -11.48 36.30
N PHE A 31 -6.93 -11.21 35.09
CA PHE A 31 -6.34 -12.24 34.23
C PHE A 31 -5.24 -12.99 34.97
N THR A 32 -5.27 -14.29 34.87
CA THR A 32 -4.20 -15.12 35.44
C THR A 32 -2.95 -15.04 34.55
N LEU A 33 -1.78 -15.13 35.14
CA LEU A 33 -0.50 -15.13 34.43
C LEU A 33 -0.45 -16.27 33.40
N ILE A 34 -1.08 -17.42 33.70
CA ILE A 34 -1.12 -18.58 32.81
C ILE A 34 -2.02 -18.34 31.58
N GLU A 35 -3.14 -17.62 31.72
CA GLU A 35 -4.00 -17.26 30.59
C GLU A 35 -3.26 -16.37 29.59
N LEU A 36 -2.54 -15.36 30.05
CA LEU A 36 -1.68 -14.55 29.18
C LEU A 36 -0.56 -15.36 28.54
N LEU A 37 0.09 -16.23 29.30
CA LEU A 37 1.19 -17.06 28.80
C LEU A 37 0.73 -17.99 27.68
N VAL A 38 -0.41 -18.69 27.85
CA VAL A 38 -0.95 -19.57 26.82
C VAL A 38 -1.31 -18.82 25.56
N VAL A 39 -1.91 -17.62 25.67
CA VAL A 39 -2.26 -16.79 24.50
C VAL A 39 -1.04 -16.37 23.70
N ILE A 40 0.03 -15.91 24.36
CA ILE A 40 1.24 -15.49 23.63
C ILE A 40 1.96 -16.68 22.97
N ILE A 41 1.91 -17.89 23.57
CA ILE A 41 2.47 -19.11 22.95
C ILE A 41 1.68 -19.45 21.69
N ILE A 42 0.34 -19.45 21.75
CA ILE A 42 -0.50 -19.76 20.59
C ILE A 42 -0.27 -18.75 19.47
N ILE A 43 -0.26 -17.44 19.78
CA ILE A 43 0.03 -16.39 18.80
C ILE A 43 1.43 -16.57 18.21
N GLY A 44 2.43 -16.89 19.02
CA GLY A 44 3.80 -17.15 18.58
C GLY A 44 3.88 -18.29 17.54
N ILE A 45 3.21 -19.39 17.79
CA ILE A 45 3.16 -20.53 16.86
C ILE A 45 2.44 -20.16 15.56
N LEU A 46 1.31 -19.45 15.64
CA LEU A 46 0.57 -18.99 14.45
C LEU A 46 1.40 -18.03 13.61
N LEU A 47 2.09 -17.07 14.22
CA LEU A 47 2.96 -16.12 13.52
C LEU A 47 4.16 -16.80 12.89
N ALA A 48 4.75 -17.82 13.50
CA ALA A 48 5.87 -18.56 12.95
C ALA A 48 5.54 -19.18 11.57
N ILE A 49 4.30 -19.59 11.35
CA ILE A 49 3.83 -20.16 10.08
C ILE A 49 3.32 -19.04 9.13
N ALA A 50 2.62 -18.04 9.68
CA ALA A 50 1.96 -17.01 8.89
C ALA A 50 2.95 -16.03 8.23
N ILE A 51 4.03 -15.64 8.91
CA ILE A 51 4.98 -14.64 8.42
C ILE A 51 5.67 -15.10 7.12
N PRO A 52 6.29 -16.29 7.01
CA PRO A 52 6.92 -16.73 5.77
C PRO A 52 5.94 -16.84 4.60
N SER A 53 4.74 -17.33 4.86
CA SER A 53 3.68 -17.44 3.85
C SER A 53 3.23 -16.07 3.34
N TYR A 54 3.04 -15.10 4.24
CA TYR A 54 2.69 -13.73 3.88
C TYR A 54 3.76 -13.04 3.01
N LEU A 55 5.04 -13.20 3.37
CA LEU A 55 6.15 -12.62 2.59
C LEU A 55 6.20 -13.19 1.17
N SER A 56 6.05 -14.50 1.01
CA SER A 56 6.00 -15.14 -0.31
C SER A 56 4.81 -14.65 -1.16
N PHE A 57 3.65 -14.48 -0.54
CA PHE A 57 2.47 -13.92 -1.23
C PHE A 57 2.69 -12.46 -1.65
N LYS A 58 3.23 -11.63 -0.77
CA LYS A 58 3.56 -10.23 -1.05
C LYS A 58 4.54 -10.11 -2.22
N ASP A 59 5.56 -10.96 -2.26
CA ASP A 59 6.54 -10.96 -3.35
C ASP A 59 5.91 -11.28 -4.71
N ARG A 60 5.01 -12.27 -4.76
CA ARG A 60 4.26 -12.60 -5.99
C ARG A 60 3.32 -11.48 -6.42
N ALA A 61 2.66 -10.83 -5.46
CA ALA A 61 1.78 -9.69 -5.73
C ALA A 61 2.56 -8.50 -6.32
N ASN A 62 3.73 -8.18 -5.75
CA ASN A 62 4.60 -7.13 -6.26
C ASN A 62 5.11 -7.44 -7.68
N ASP A 63 5.49 -8.68 -7.93
CA ASP A 63 5.95 -9.15 -9.24
C ASP A 63 4.83 -9.01 -10.29
N ALA A 64 3.63 -9.47 -9.98
CA ALA A 64 2.46 -9.34 -10.84
C ALA A 64 2.08 -7.86 -11.10
N ALA A 65 2.15 -7.02 -10.07
CA ALA A 65 1.85 -5.59 -10.18
C ALA A 65 2.86 -4.86 -11.07
N ALA A 66 4.16 -5.11 -10.90
CA ALA A 66 5.19 -4.50 -11.76
C ALA A 66 5.00 -4.89 -13.23
N LYS A 67 4.72 -6.17 -13.50
CA LYS A 67 4.42 -6.67 -14.85
C LYS A 67 3.15 -6.06 -15.44
N ALA A 68 2.10 -5.91 -14.64
CA ALA A 68 0.84 -5.32 -15.06
C ALA A 68 1.00 -3.83 -15.44
N ASN A 69 1.76 -3.06 -14.66
CA ASN A 69 2.06 -1.66 -14.94
C ASN A 69 2.75 -1.50 -16.31
N VAL A 70 3.78 -2.30 -16.58
CA VAL A 70 4.46 -2.27 -17.91
C VAL A 70 3.48 -2.61 -19.03
N ARG A 71 2.63 -3.62 -18.83
CA ARG A 71 1.64 -4.02 -19.84
C ARG A 71 0.60 -2.93 -20.09
N ALA A 72 0.14 -2.25 -19.05
CA ALA A 72 -0.84 -1.17 -19.14
C ALA A 72 -0.30 0.05 -19.89
N ALA A 73 1.01 0.29 -19.84
CA ALA A 73 1.63 1.42 -20.55
C ALA A 73 1.75 1.21 -22.06
N ILE A 74 1.75 -0.04 -22.55
CA ILE A 74 2.01 -0.33 -23.97
C ILE A 74 1.05 0.40 -24.93
N PRO A 75 -0.28 0.42 -24.73
CA PRO A 75 -1.18 1.14 -25.64
C PRO A 75 -0.87 2.63 -25.75
N ALA A 76 -0.55 3.29 -24.62
CA ALA A 76 -0.18 4.70 -24.62
C ALA A 76 1.16 4.94 -25.32
N VAL A 77 2.13 4.06 -25.17
CA VAL A 77 3.43 4.09 -25.88
C VAL A 77 3.25 3.97 -27.39
N GLU A 78 2.42 3.06 -27.85
CA GLU A 78 2.17 2.87 -29.29
C GLU A 78 1.32 4.03 -29.87
N ALA A 79 0.36 4.56 -29.12
CA ALA A 79 -0.38 5.76 -29.51
C ALA A 79 0.55 6.97 -29.66
N TYR A 80 1.45 7.19 -28.69
CA TYR A 80 2.48 8.24 -28.77
C TYR A 80 3.32 8.10 -30.06
N ASN A 81 3.81 6.88 -30.33
CA ASN A 81 4.60 6.62 -31.55
C ASN A 81 3.84 6.92 -32.85
N ALA A 82 2.53 6.66 -32.88
CA ALA A 82 1.70 6.92 -34.05
C ALA A 82 1.48 8.42 -34.30
N ASP A 83 1.42 9.22 -33.24
CA ASP A 83 1.13 10.65 -33.28
C ASP A 83 2.41 11.51 -33.41
N ASN A 84 3.59 10.97 -33.06
CA ASN A 84 4.86 11.66 -33.14
C ASN A 84 5.47 11.51 -34.53
N ILE A 85 5.09 12.40 -35.44
CA ILE A 85 5.41 12.37 -36.88
C ILE A 85 6.43 13.44 -37.32
N GLY A 86 7.02 14.15 -36.39
CA GLY A 86 8.10 15.13 -36.65
C GLY A 86 7.64 16.57 -36.87
N ASN A 87 6.40 16.91 -36.55
CA ASN A 87 5.88 18.26 -36.62
C ASN A 87 5.98 18.97 -35.25
N ALA A 88 6.23 20.27 -35.24
CA ALA A 88 6.26 21.10 -34.03
C ALA A 88 4.89 21.20 -33.34
N SER A 89 3.83 20.74 -33.97
CA SER A 89 2.46 20.73 -33.44
C SER A 89 1.97 19.34 -33.06
N ASP A 90 2.85 18.33 -33.11
CA ASP A 90 2.51 16.97 -32.66
C ASP A 90 2.62 16.81 -31.15
N VAL A 91 2.53 15.57 -30.66
CA VAL A 91 2.35 15.27 -29.24
C VAL A 91 3.49 15.77 -28.33
N ASP A 92 4.73 15.81 -28.82
CA ASP A 92 5.88 16.28 -28.04
C ASP A 92 6.26 17.76 -28.31
N SER A 93 5.55 18.40 -29.23
CA SER A 93 5.76 19.80 -29.63
C SER A 93 7.19 20.12 -30.09
N THR A 94 7.93 19.12 -30.58
CA THR A 94 9.33 19.23 -30.97
C THR A 94 9.51 18.86 -32.44
N ALA A 95 9.82 19.83 -33.29
CA ALA A 95 10.05 19.57 -34.69
C ALA A 95 11.27 18.63 -34.90
N GLY A 96 11.08 17.61 -35.74
CA GLY A 96 12.12 16.67 -36.11
C GLY A 96 12.25 15.43 -35.21
N THR A 97 11.54 15.34 -34.09
CA THR A 97 11.40 14.10 -33.33
C THR A 97 10.32 13.21 -33.94
N THR A 98 10.60 11.92 -34.04
CA THR A 98 9.67 10.96 -34.63
C THR A 98 9.67 9.65 -33.86
N GLY A 99 8.60 8.88 -33.97
CA GLY A 99 8.47 7.59 -33.33
C GLY A 99 8.43 7.71 -31.81
N TYR A 100 9.31 7.04 -31.08
CA TYR A 100 9.34 7.08 -29.62
C TYR A 100 10.26 8.19 -29.06
N GLN A 101 10.91 8.99 -29.91
CA GLN A 101 11.76 10.11 -29.46
C GLN A 101 10.92 11.13 -28.68
N GLY A 102 11.51 11.76 -27.66
CA GLY A 102 10.81 12.74 -26.81
C GLY A 102 9.77 12.16 -25.84
N MET A 103 9.50 10.87 -25.90
CA MET A 103 8.51 10.22 -25.03
C MET A 103 8.87 10.38 -23.55
N THR A 104 7.91 10.85 -22.77
CA THR A 104 8.01 10.99 -21.30
C THR A 104 6.79 10.40 -20.64
N LEU A 105 6.87 10.12 -19.32
CA LEU A 105 5.72 9.63 -18.57
C LEU A 105 4.53 10.61 -18.65
N SER A 106 4.79 11.92 -18.55
CA SER A 106 3.71 12.92 -18.62
C SER A 106 3.01 12.94 -19.97
N LEU A 107 3.73 12.73 -21.07
CA LEU A 107 3.12 12.60 -22.40
C LEU A 107 2.31 11.32 -22.54
N LEU A 108 2.79 10.20 -22.02
CA LEU A 108 2.00 8.96 -21.99
C LEU A 108 0.71 9.11 -21.20
N GLN A 109 0.72 9.89 -20.12
CA GLN A 109 -0.47 10.17 -19.32
C GLN A 109 -1.51 11.05 -20.02
N THR A 110 -1.18 11.72 -21.11
CA THR A 110 -2.18 12.41 -21.95
C THR A 110 -3.04 11.43 -22.74
N TYR A 111 -2.50 10.25 -23.06
CA TYR A 111 -3.23 9.16 -23.71
C TYR A 111 -4.00 8.29 -22.71
N ASP A 112 -3.37 7.99 -21.59
CA ASP A 112 -3.99 7.19 -20.53
C ASP A 112 -3.47 7.65 -19.15
N ALA A 113 -4.30 8.38 -18.43
CA ALA A 113 -4.00 8.84 -17.06
C ALA A 113 -3.74 7.69 -16.07
N GLY A 114 -4.15 6.47 -16.40
CA GLY A 114 -3.89 5.26 -15.61
C GLY A 114 -2.45 4.75 -15.72
N VAL A 115 -1.65 5.27 -16.65
CA VAL A 115 -0.23 4.93 -16.77
C VAL A 115 0.53 5.56 -15.60
N THR A 116 0.77 4.76 -14.56
CA THR A 116 1.48 5.19 -13.34
C THR A 116 2.57 4.19 -13.00
N ASN A 117 3.52 4.59 -12.16
CA ASN A 117 4.64 3.75 -11.72
C ASN A 117 5.49 3.19 -12.88
N ILE A 118 5.61 3.95 -13.96
CA ILE A 118 6.44 3.64 -15.12
C ILE A 118 7.64 4.59 -15.16
N VAL A 119 8.79 4.03 -15.45
CA VAL A 119 10.00 4.77 -15.82
C VAL A 119 10.20 4.61 -17.32
N VAL A 120 10.26 5.73 -18.03
CA VAL A 120 10.66 5.77 -19.44
C VAL A 120 12.18 5.90 -19.48
N GLY A 121 12.84 4.94 -20.09
CA GLY A 121 14.28 4.91 -20.25
C GLY A 121 14.72 5.39 -21.63
N SER A 122 15.61 4.63 -22.28
CA SER A 122 16.11 4.97 -23.61
C SER A 122 15.00 4.96 -24.65
N VAL A 123 14.93 6.01 -25.45
CA VAL A 123 13.96 6.16 -26.56
C VAL A 123 14.70 6.55 -27.85
N SER A 124 14.21 6.05 -28.98
CA SER A 124 14.72 6.39 -30.33
C SER A 124 13.55 6.45 -31.31
N THR A 125 13.82 6.61 -32.57
CA THR A 125 12.77 6.55 -33.62
C THR A 125 12.04 5.22 -33.68
N THR A 126 12.72 4.12 -33.40
CA THR A 126 12.18 2.74 -33.61
C THR A 126 12.13 1.88 -32.36
N THR A 127 12.77 2.31 -31.25
CA THR A 127 12.82 1.55 -30.02
C THR A 127 12.57 2.39 -28.79
N TYR A 128 12.09 1.77 -27.74
CA TYR A 128 11.88 2.39 -26.42
C TYR A 128 12.23 1.41 -25.32
N CYS A 129 12.45 1.93 -24.13
CA CYS A 129 12.47 1.11 -22.93
C CYS A 129 11.55 1.69 -21.87
N VAL A 130 10.61 0.89 -21.40
CA VAL A 130 9.76 1.23 -20.24
C VAL A 130 9.89 0.17 -19.17
N SER A 131 9.94 0.60 -17.93
CA SER A 131 10.05 -0.30 -16.79
C SER A 131 9.17 0.12 -15.62
N SER A 132 8.85 -0.84 -14.77
CA SER A 132 8.15 -0.62 -13.50
C SER A 132 8.82 -1.41 -12.39
N THR A 133 8.90 -0.82 -11.21
CA THR A 133 9.42 -1.49 -10.01
C THR A 133 8.40 -1.37 -8.88
N VAL A 134 7.97 -2.51 -8.36
CA VAL A 134 7.04 -2.59 -7.23
C VAL A 134 7.64 -3.54 -6.19
N GLY A 135 7.84 -3.05 -4.96
CA GLY A 135 8.40 -3.86 -3.87
C GLY A 135 9.75 -4.53 -4.21
N GLY A 136 10.58 -3.86 -5.01
CA GLY A 136 11.89 -4.37 -5.44
C GLY A 136 11.83 -5.35 -6.62
N LYS A 137 10.64 -5.70 -7.14
CA LYS A 137 10.47 -6.50 -8.36
C LYS A 137 10.40 -5.58 -9.56
N LYS A 138 11.38 -5.68 -10.48
CA LYS A 138 11.47 -4.85 -11.69
C LYS A 138 11.08 -5.66 -12.92
N TRP A 139 10.19 -5.08 -13.73
CA TRP A 139 9.82 -5.58 -15.05
C TRP A 139 10.03 -4.49 -16.09
N TRP A 140 10.34 -4.88 -17.33
CA TRP A 140 10.59 -3.94 -18.42
C TRP A 140 10.16 -4.51 -19.77
N LYS A 141 9.98 -3.61 -20.73
CA LYS A 141 9.81 -3.93 -22.15
C LYS A 141 10.79 -3.05 -22.94
N ASN A 142 11.54 -3.69 -23.83
CA ASN A 142 12.54 -3.05 -24.69
C ASN A 142 12.11 -3.12 -26.14
N GLY A 143 11.46 -2.05 -26.61
CA GLY A 143 10.96 -1.92 -27.97
C GLY A 143 9.65 -2.67 -28.27
N PRO A 144 9.08 -2.42 -29.45
CA PRO A 144 7.76 -2.96 -29.82
C PRO A 144 7.77 -4.49 -29.98
N GLY A 145 8.85 -5.06 -30.49
CA GLY A 145 8.95 -6.49 -30.77
C GLY A 145 9.36 -7.39 -29.59
N ALA A 146 9.90 -6.84 -28.50
CA ALA A 146 10.35 -7.64 -27.37
C ALA A 146 9.21 -8.03 -26.43
N ALA A 147 9.34 -9.19 -25.79
CA ALA A 147 8.44 -9.58 -24.70
C ALA A 147 8.71 -8.74 -23.43
N ILE A 148 7.71 -8.65 -22.55
CA ILE A 148 7.88 -8.10 -21.22
C ILE A 148 8.70 -9.09 -20.39
N SER A 149 9.79 -8.62 -19.78
CA SER A 149 10.78 -9.46 -19.07
C SER A 149 11.12 -8.90 -17.69
N ASN A 150 11.59 -9.77 -16.82
CA ASN A 150 12.24 -9.46 -15.55
C ASN A 150 13.60 -10.16 -15.42
N THR A 151 14.10 -10.80 -16.49
CA THR A 151 15.35 -11.55 -16.54
C THR A 151 16.39 -10.84 -17.41
N GLY A 152 17.66 -10.92 -17.00
CA GLY A 152 18.75 -10.21 -17.68
C GLY A 152 18.99 -8.81 -17.11
N THR A 153 19.91 -8.08 -17.76
CA THR A 153 20.19 -6.67 -17.39
C THR A 153 19.10 -5.77 -17.96
N PRO A 154 18.39 -4.99 -17.12
CA PRO A 154 17.40 -4.05 -17.63
C PRO A 154 18.08 -3.00 -18.53
N PRO A 155 17.58 -2.78 -19.76
CA PRO A 155 18.13 -1.77 -20.65
C PRO A 155 17.69 -0.34 -20.27
N CYS A 156 16.85 -0.21 -19.23
CA CYS A 156 16.34 1.06 -18.70
C CYS A 156 16.35 1.16 -17.18
#